data_c9e2b0db7eb6e96d48b151a9d171cb6f
#
_entry.id   c9e2b0db7eb6e96d48b151a9d171cb6f
#
_cell.length_a   1.000
_cell.length_b   1.000
_cell.length_c   1.000
_cell.angle_alpha   90.00
_cell.angle_beta   90.00
_cell.angle_gamma   90.00
#
_symmetry.space_group_name_H-M   'P 1'
#
loop_
_entity.id
_entity.type
_entity.pdbx_description
1 polymer ?
#
loop_
_entity_poly.entity_id
_entity_poly.type
_entity_poly.pdbx_seq_one_letter_code
_entity_poly.pdbx_strand_id
1 'polypeptide(L)'
;MNTSNKIALLIRHADRDDIPEGSFGNDVLLNQMGQVNAFNYGEKLKNQQITKIYSSPVPRCVQTAEFIGKGYGRTIEIIETVALGAPGLHINDEKIAGKYYLEHGFDIMYESFKNGTIIPGMATLESLNQNMNDFIHKHTNENETTIFITHDMLIAFYHFSINKTVYTKENWVNYLSGITFKNGVNER
;
A
#
# COMPACT_ATOMS: atom_id res chain seq x y z
N MET A 1 19.66 20.16 18.93
CA MET A 1 19.76 18.97 18.05
C MET A 1 18.51 18.96 17.21
N ASN A 2 18.60 19.23 15.90
CA ASN A 2 17.46 19.12 15.00
C ASN A 2 17.12 17.63 14.87
N THR A 3 16.08 17.18 15.54
CA THR A 3 15.57 15.81 15.33
C THR A 3 14.89 15.82 13.95
N SER A 4 15.55 15.21 12.97
CA SER A 4 14.96 14.96 11.66
C SER A 4 13.61 14.27 11.86
N ASN A 5 12.55 14.81 11.26
CA ASN A 5 11.21 14.24 11.35
C ASN A 5 10.86 13.62 9.98
N LYS A 6 11.06 12.32 9.85
CA LYS A 6 10.70 11.55 8.65
C LYS A 6 9.37 10.84 8.89
N ILE A 7 8.37 11.12 8.08
CA ILE A 7 7.07 10.44 8.16
C ILE A 7 6.82 9.71 6.83
N ALA A 8 6.51 8.42 6.92
CA ALA A 8 6.03 7.64 5.79
C ALA A 8 4.63 7.10 6.09
N LEU A 9 3.70 7.34 5.17
CA LEU A 9 2.34 6.83 5.22
C LEU A 9 2.17 5.78 4.12
N LEU A 10 2.19 4.49 4.47
CA LEU A 10 1.87 3.40 3.55
C LEU A 10 0.37 3.11 3.67
N ILE A 11 -0.41 3.47 2.65
CA ILE A 11 -1.87 3.41 2.70
C ILE A 11 -2.47 2.60 1.55
N ARG A 12 -3.62 1.97 1.81
CA ARG A 12 -4.46 1.39 0.78
C ARG A 12 -5.09 2.50 -0.07
N HIS A 13 -5.26 2.26 -1.37
CA HIS A 13 -6.05 3.14 -2.24
C HIS A 13 -7.45 3.42 -1.68
N ALA A 14 -8.13 4.45 -2.18
CA ALA A 14 -9.47 4.84 -1.78
C ALA A 14 -10.55 3.88 -2.32
N ASP A 15 -11.80 4.12 -1.95
CA ASP A 15 -12.94 3.24 -2.22
C ASP A 15 -13.15 3.00 -3.71
N ARG A 16 -13.49 1.78 -4.04
CA ARG A 16 -13.84 1.28 -5.37
C ARG A 16 -15.05 0.37 -5.29
N ASP A 17 -15.63 0.08 -6.43
CA ASP A 17 -16.64 -0.97 -6.53
C ASP A 17 -16.01 -2.37 -6.43
N ASP A 18 -16.82 -3.39 -6.27
CA ASP A 18 -16.34 -4.76 -6.13
C ASP A 18 -15.58 -5.21 -7.38
N ILE A 19 -14.57 -6.04 -7.17
CA ILE A 19 -13.82 -6.69 -8.25
C ILE A 19 -14.68 -7.84 -8.78
N PRO A 20 -14.91 -7.94 -10.09
CA PRO A 20 -15.59 -9.07 -10.68
C PRO A 20 -14.90 -10.40 -10.34
N GLU A 21 -15.68 -11.44 -10.11
CA GLU A 21 -15.18 -12.78 -9.83
C GLU A 21 -14.23 -13.27 -10.93
N GLY A 22 -13.13 -13.90 -10.55
CA GLY A 22 -12.09 -14.39 -11.48
C GLY A 22 -11.20 -13.31 -12.08
N SER A 23 -11.33 -12.04 -11.64
CA SER A 23 -10.47 -10.92 -12.07
C SER A 23 -9.53 -10.46 -10.96
N PHE A 24 -8.39 -9.87 -11.32
CA PHE A 24 -7.53 -9.12 -10.40
C PHE A 24 -8.02 -7.67 -10.21
N GLY A 25 -8.98 -7.21 -11.01
CA GLY A 25 -9.58 -5.88 -10.94
C GLY A 25 -8.58 -4.74 -11.19
N ASN A 26 -7.58 -4.95 -12.03
CA ASN A 26 -6.59 -3.91 -12.31
C ASN A 26 -7.19 -2.71 -13.07
N ASP A 27 -8.31 -2.90 -13.76
CA ASP A 27 -9.09 -1.91 -14.49
C ASP A 27 -10.17 -1.22 -13.65
N VAL A 28 -10.44 -1.72 -12.43
CA VAL A 28 -11.45 -1.13 -11.53
C VAL A 28 -10.91 0.18 -10.96
N LEU A 29 -11.63 1.27 -11.27
CA LEU A 29 -11.31 2.64 -10.85
C LEU A 29 -11.89 2.96 -9.46
N LEU A 30 -11.58 4.15 -8.94
CA LEU A 30 -12.26 4.68 -7.78
C LEU A 30 -13.73 4.94 -8.11
N ASN A 31 -14.63 4.59 -7.18
CA ASN A 31 -16.00 5.06 -7.25
C ASN A 31 -16.11 6.52 -6.74
N GLN A 32 -17.29 7.11 -6.81
CA GLN A 32 -17.50 8.51 -6.41
C GLN A 32 -17.14 8.74 -4.93
N MET A 33 -17.44 7.79 -4.05
CA MET A 33 -17.09 7.88 -2.63
C MET A 33 -15.57 7.89 -2.44
N GLY A 34 -14.85 7.03 -3.16
CA GLY A 34 -13.39 6.98 -3.13
C GLY A 34 -12.74 8.29 -3.57
N GLN A 35 -13.27 8.93 -4.62
CA GLN A 35 -12.77 10.23 -5.06
C GLN A 35 -12.94 11.31 -3.97
N VAL A 36 -14.12 11.35 -3.33
CA VAL A 36 -14.42 12.29 -2.24
C VAL A 36 -13.55 12.00 -1.01
N ASN A 37 -13.42 10.72 -0.63
CA ASN A 37 -12.63 10.33 0.53
C ASN A 37 -11.14 10.62 0.34
N ALA A 38 -10.59 10.37 -0.86
CA ALA A 38 -9.21 10.70 -1.19
C ALA A 38 -8.96 12.23 -1.16
N PHE A 39 -9.89 13.01 -1.70
CA PHE A 39 -9.83 14.47 -1.62
C PHE A 39 -9.82 14.96 -0.16
N ASN A 40 -10.76 14.48 0.65
CA ASN A 40 -10.85 14.83 2.07
C ASN A 40 -9.61 14.38 2.88
N TYR A 41 -9.00 13.25 2.48
CA TYR A 41 -7.73 12.80 3.07
C TYR A 41 -6.62 13.82 2.79
N GLY A 42 -6.52 14.32 1.56
CA GLY A 42 -5.58 15.38 1.20
C GLY A 42 -5.80 16.68 1.99
N GLU A 43 -7.05 17.08 2.22
CA GLU A 43 -7.36 18.26 3.03
C GLU A 43 -6.84 18.16 4.47
N LYS A 44 -6.94 16.97 5.09
CA LYS A 44 -6.41 16.74 6.44
C LYS A 44 -4.89 16.87 6.53
N LEU A 45 -4.20 16.73 5.41
CA LEU A 45 -2.75 16.77 5.34
C LEU A 45 -2.16 18.15 5.03
N LYS A 46 -2.99 19.21 4.88
CA LYS A 46 -2.56 20.57 4.48
C LYS A 46 -1.48 21.20 5.38
N ASN A 47 -1.41 20.77 6.64
CA ASN A 47 -0.41 21.24 7.59
C ASN A 47 0.90 20.45 7.57
N GLN A 48 0.98 19.40 6.77
CA GLN A 48 2.20 18.60 6.57
C GLN A 48 2.95 19.09 5.34
N GLN A 49 4.25 18.85 5.30
CA GLN A 49 5.05 19.10 4.11
C GLN A 49 5.08 17.81 3.29
N ILE A 50 4.39 17.82 2.14
CA ILE A 50 4.31 16.69 1.21
C ILE A 50 4.76 17.18 -0.15
N THR A 51 5.80 16.56 -0.71
CA THR A 51 6.32 16.89 -2.03
C THR A 51 6.13 15.73 -3.01
N LYS A 52 6.04 14.49 -2.49
CA LYS A 52 5.97 13.28 -3.31
C LYS A 52 4.94 12.29 -2.79
N ILE A 53 4.25 11.64 -3.73
CA ILE A 53 3.43 10.45 -3.51
C ILE A 53 3.95 9.35 -4.42
N TYR A 54 4.38 8.24 -3.85
CA TYR A 54 4.67 7.01 -4.59
C TYR A 54 3.39 6.19 -4.71
N SER A 55 3.06 5.71 -5.88
CA SER A 55 1.82 4.97 -6.14
C SER A 55 2.08 3.67 -6.91
N SER A 56 1.33 2.63 -6.58
CA SER A 56 1.15 1.52 -7.52
C SER A 56 0.67 2.08 -8.87
N PRO A 57 1.12 1.52 -10.02
CA PRO A 57 0.67 1.97 -11.34
C PRO A 57 -0.77 1.56 -11.66
N VAL A 58 -1.42 0.78 -10.80
CA VAL A 58 -2.83 0.41 -10.97
C VAL A 58 -3.70 1.67 -10.91
N PRO A 59 -4.59 1.93 -11.89
CA PRO A 59 -5.29 3.21 -12.06
C PRO A 59 -5.98 3.75 -10.80
N ARG A 60 -6.62 2.91 -9.97
CA ARG A 60 -7.25 3.35 -8.72
C ARG A 60 -6.25 3.92 -7.69
N CYS A 61 -5.02 3.44 -7.69
CA CYS A 61 -3.97 3.97 -6.81
C CYS A 61 -3.49 5.34 -7.32
N VAL A 62 -3.28 5.47 -8.62
CA VAL A 62 -2.92 6.74 -9.27
C VAL A 62 -4.02 7.79 -9.05
N GLN A 63 -5.29 7.41 -9.28
CA GLN A 63 -6.44 8.29 -8.99
C GLN A 63 -6.49 8.71 -7.51
N THR A 64 -6.19 7.78 -6.58
CA THR A 64 -6.10 8.13 -5.14
C THR A 64 -5.06 9.22 -4.91
N ALA A 65 -3.86 9.09 -5.50
CA ALA A 65 -2.81 10.10 -5.42
C ALA A 65 -3.25 11.44 -5.99
N GLU A 66 -3.90 11.45 -7.15
CA GLU A 66 -4.42 12.66 -7.81
C GLU A 66 -5.45 13.38 -6.94
N PHE A 67 -6.42 12.65 -6.38
CA PHE A 67 -7.45 13.25 -5.54
C PHE A 67 -6.89 13.73 -4.19
N ILE A 68 -5.91 13.02 -3.59
CA ILE A 68 -5.16 13.52 -2.43
C ILE A 68 -4.43 14.83 -2.81
N GLY A 69 -3.78 14.90 -3.95
CA GLY A 69 -3.11 16.12 -4.41
C GLY A 69 -4.08 17.29 -4.60
N LYS A 70 -5.25 17.05 -5.18
CA LYS A 70 -6.31 18.06 -5.34
C LYS A 70 -6.79 18.59 -3.96
N GLY A 71 -7.03 17.70 -3.00
CA GLY A 71 -7.45 18.07 -1.66
C GLY A 71 -6.37 18.81 -0.87
N TYR A 72 -5.11 18.39 -1.01
CA TYR A 72 -3.95 19.04 -0.40
C TYR A 72 -3.77 20.48 -0.90
N GLY A 73 -4.16 20.75 -2.16
CA GLY A 73 -4.18 22.10 -2.74
C GLY A 73 -2.82 22.69 -3.08
N ARG A 74 -1.77 21.88 -3.12
CA ARG A 74 -0.41 22.24 -3.59
C ARG A 74 0.08 21.18 -4.57
N THR A 75 1.07 21.52 -5.37
CA THR A 75 1.68 20.58 -6.31
C THR A 75 2.40 19.47 -5.55
N ILE A 76 2.07 18.21 -5.88
CA ILE A 76 2.75 17.02 -5.38
C ILE A 76 3.20 16.23 -6.60
N GLU A 77 4.45 15.77 -6.58
CA GLU A 77 4.96 14.84 -7.58
C GLU A 77 4.38 13.45 -7.35
N ILE A 78 3.70 12.87 -8.33
CA ILE A 78 3.19 11.49 -8.27
C ILE A 78 4.15 10.60 -9.05
N ILE A 79 4.71 9.59 -8.37
CA ILE A 79 5.70 8.66 -8.93
C ILE A 79 5.11 7.25 -8.92
N GLU A 80 4.80 6.75 -10.11
CA GLU A 80 4.33 5.37 -10.25
C GLU A 80 5.48 4.38 -10.11
N THR A 81 5.22 3.27 -9.39
CA THR A 81 6.22 2.23 -9.17
C THR A 81 5.58 0.86 -8.99
N VAL A 82 6.12 -0.14 -9.68
CA VAL A 82 5.70 -1.53 -9.53
C VAL A 82 6.05 -2.12 -8.16
N ALA A 83 6.90 -1.47 -7.39
CA ALA A 83 7.20 -1.89 -6.01
C ALA A 83 5.96 -1.92 -5.11
N LEU A 84 4.98 -1.05 -5.38
CA LEU A 84 3.74 -0.91 -4.60
C LEU A 84 2.54 -1.67 -5.17
N GLY A 85 2.72 -2.40 -6.27
CA GLY A 85 1.66 -3.21 -6.88
C GLY A 85 1.87 -3.36 -8.39
N ALA A 86 1.26 -4.39 -9.01
CA ALA A 86 1.44 -4.78 -10.39
C ALA A 86 2.92 -5.07 -10.78
N PRO A 87 3.62 -6.03 -10.09
CA PRO A 87 3.03 -6.95 -9.11
C PRO A 87 3.21 -6.59 -7.62
N GLY A 88 4.15 -5.70 -7.25
CA GLY A 88 4.51 -5.37 -5.87
C GLY A 88 5.66 -6.20 -5.30
N LEU A 89 6.34 -5.68 -4.26
CA LEU A 89 7.51 -6.32 -3.63
C LEU A 89 7.20 -7.64 -2.90
N HIS A 90 5.93 -8.00 -2.76
CA HIS A 90 5.50 -9.30 -2.21
C HIS A 90 5.46 -10.41 -3.27
N ILE A 91 5.68 -10.11 -4.54
CA ILE A 91 5.60 -11.04 -5.66
C ILE A 91 6.98 -11.15 -6.34
N ASN A 92 7.52 -12.36 -6.42
CA ASN A 92 8.76 -12.67 -7.14
C ASN A 92 8.50 -13.12 -8.59
N ASP A 93 7.40 -13.86 -8.81
CA ASP A 93 6.96 -14.32 -10.13
C ASP A 93 5.43 -14.15 -10.23
N GLU A 94 5.02 -13.18 -11.02
CA GLU A 94 3.61 -12.81 -11.17
C GLU A 94 2.75 -13.93 -11.76
N LYS A 95 3.30 -14.70 -12.72
CA LYS A 95 2.56 -15.79 -13.37
C LYS A 95 2.32 -16.93 -12.40
N ILE A 96 3.33 -17.31 -11.62
CA ILE A 96 3.24 -18.40 -10.66
C ILE A 96 2.35 -17.99 -9.49
N ALA A 97 2.56 -16.80 -8.92
CA ALA A 97 1.75 -16.31 -7.82
C ALA A 97 0.29 -16.08 -8.22
N GLY A 98 0.06 -15.53 -9.43
CA GLY A 98 -1.28 -15.32 -9.97
C GLY A 98 -2.03 -16.63 -10.19
N LYS A 99 -1.36 -17.67 -10.72
CA LYS A 99 -1.93 -19.00 -10.85
C LYS A 99 -2.34 -19.57 -9.48
N TYR A 100 -1.42 -19.51 -8.51
CA TYR A 100 -1.69 -19.97 -7.14
C TYR A 100 -2.89 -19.24 -6.52
N TYR A 101 -2.97 -17.92 -6.70
CA TYR A 101 -4.11 -17.12 -6.22
C TYR A 101 -5.44 -17.55 -6.85
N LEU A 102 -5.47 -17.77 -8.17
CA LEU A 102 -6.69 -18.19 -8.88
C LEU A 102 -7.14 -19.60 -8.48
N GLU A 103 -6.21 -20.49 -8.14
CA GLU A 103 -6.51 -21.89 -7.73
C GLU A 103 -6.94 -21.99 -6.27
N HIS A 104 -6.40 -21.17 -5.38
CA HIS A 104 -6.57 -21.33 -3.93
C HIS A 104 -7.31 -20.17 -3.25
N GLY A 105 -7.36 -19.01 -3.89
CA GLY A 105 -7.95 -17.79 -3.34
C GLY A 105 -7.08 -17.11 -2.29
N PHE A 106 -7.51 -15.89 -1.92
CA PHE A 106 -6.76 -15.03 -1.01
C PHE A 106 -6.64 -15.61 0.40
N ASP A 107 -7.71 -16.17 0.94
CA ASP A 107 -7.74 -16.67 2.33
C ASP A 107 -6.68 -17.76 2.57
N ILE A 108 -6.59 -18.73 1.66
CA ILE A 108 -5.60 -19.80 1.74
C ILE A 108 -4.18 -19.25 1.58
N MET A 109 -3.99 -18.33 0.65
CA MET A 109 -2.70 -17.66 0.45
C MET A 109 -2.26 -16.89 1.70
N TYR A 110 -3.16 -16.13 2.32
CA TYR A 110 -2.83 -15.35 3.51
C TYR A 110 -2.56 -16.24 4.74
N GLU A 111 -3.36 -17.31 4.94
CA GLU A 111 -3.10 -18.29 6.00
C GLU A 111 -1.74 -18.99 5.80
N SER A 112 -1.43 -19.43 4.58
CA SER A 112 -0.14 -20.05 4.26
C SER A 112 1.03 -19.10 4.59
N PHE A 113 0.90 -17.83 4.21
CA PHE A 113 1.90 -16.82 4.50
C PHE A 113 2.12 -16.61 6.02
N LYS A 114 1.04 -16.51 6.80
CA LYS A 114 1.11 -16.37 8.26
C LYS A 114 1.78 -17.57 8.94
N ASN A 115 1.56 -18.76 8.41
CA ASN A 115 2.17 -20.00 8.91
C ASN A 115 3.62 -20.21 8.45
N GLY A 116 4.19 -19.27 7.69
CA GLY A 116 5.55 -19.36 7.16
C GLY A 116 5.70 -20.36 6.00
N THR A 117 4.59 -20.80 5.40
CA THR A 117 4.62 -21.66 4.23
C THR A 117 5.13 -20.90 3.03
N ILE A 118 6.07 -21.47 2.28
CA ILE A 118 6.55 -20.88 1.03
C ILE A 118 5.45 -20.97 -0.02
N ILE A 119 4.95 -19.82 -0.45
CA ILE A 119 3.94 -19.74 -1.49
C ILE A 119 4.63 -19.58 -2.83
N PRO A 120 4.32 -20.43 -3.83
CA PRO A 120 4.94 -20.34 -5.15
C PRO A 120 4.79 -18.95 -5.77
N GLY A 121 5.89 -18.37 -6.23
CA GLY A 121 5.95 -17.05 -6.86
C GLY A 121 5.86 -15.85 -5.90
N MET A 122 5.73 -16.07 -4.60
CA MET A 122 5.72 -14.97 -3.61
C MET A 122 7.08 -14.80 -2.91
N ALA A 123 7.32 -13.60 -2.42
CA ALA A 123 8.43 -13.32 -1.52
C ALA A 123 8.21 -13.99 -0.16
N THR A 124 9.29 -14.38 0.50
CA THR A 124 9.23 -14.83 1.90
C THR A 124 8.91 -13.66 2.83
N LEU A 125 8.46 -13.97 4.05
CA LEU A 125 8.24 -12.97 5.12
C LEU A 125 9.46 -12.06 5.32
N GLU A 126 10.64 -12.66 5.40
CA GLU A 126 11.89 -11.96 5.62
C GLU A 126 12.27 -11.07 4.43
N SER A 127 12.19 -11.61 3.22
CA SER A 127 12.50 -10.87 1.99
C SER A 127 11.52 -9.70 1.79
N LEU A 128 10.23 -9.90 2.02
CA LEU A 128 9.24 -8.83 1.94
C LEU A 128 9.52 -7.73 2.96
N ASN A 129 9.80 -8.11 4.22
CA ASN A 129 10.13 -7.16 5.29
C ASN A 129 11.33 -6.31 4.90
N GLN A 130 12.42 -6.93 4.48
CA GLN A 130 13.65 -6.23 4.08
C GLN A 130 13.41 -5.29 2.89
N ASN A 131 12.82 -5.81 1.81
CA ASN A 131 12.62 -5.05 0.58
C ASN A 131 11.69 -3.82 0.79
N MET A 132 10.62 -3.99 1.57
CA MET A 132 9.71 -2.89 1.88
C MET A 132 10.34 -1.84 2.80
N ASN A 133 11.08 -2.27 3.83
CA ASN A 133 11.81 -1.34 4.71
C ASN A 133 12.84 -0.53 3.89
N ASP A 134 13.64 -1.19 3.07
CA ASP A 134 14.65 -0.53 2.23
C ASP A 134 13.99 0.45 1.26
N PHE A 135 12.88 0.04 0.62
CA PHE A 135 12.13 0.89 -0.28
C PHE A 135 11.56 2.13 0.41
N ILE A 136 10.87 1.97 1.55
CA ILE A 136 10.28 3.08 2.30
C ILE A 136 11.38 4.01 2.81
N HIS A 137 12.44 3.46 3.42
CA HIS A 137 13.54 4.25 3.95
C HIS A 137 14.26 5.07 2.87
N LYS A 138 14.51 4.47 1.72
CA LYS A 138 15.18 5.11 0.57
C LYS A 138 14.37 6.30 0.03
N HIS A 139 13.04 6.19 0.06
CA HIS A 139 12.15 7.15 -0.59
C HIS A 139 11.45 8.12 0.37
N THR A 140 11.74 8.04 1.67
CA THR A 140 11.20 8.99 2.66
C THR A 140 12.22 10.10 2.92
N ASN A 141 11.82 11.33 2.63
CA ASN A 141 12.65 12.51 2.79
C ASN A 141 12.67 13.02 4.24
N GLU A 142 13.74 13.72 4.61
CA GLU A 142 13.85 14.38 5.91
C GLU A 142 12.94 15.61 5.98
N ASN A 143 12.29 15.79 7.15
CA ASN A 143 11.37 16.88 7.43
C ASN A 143 10.15 16.96 6.51
N GLU A 144 9.80 15.84 5.89
CA GLU A 144 8.65 15.70 5.01
C GLU A 144 7.81 14.47 5.37
N THR A 145 6.56 14.49 4.92
CA THR A 145 5.70 13.32 4.87
C THR A 145 5.69 12.78 3.46
N THR A 146 6.09 11.53 3.28
CA THR A 146 5.99 10.80 2.02
C THR A 146 4.83 9.82 2.08
N ILE A 147 3.97 9.82 1.06
CA ILE A 147 2.84 8.91 0.97
C ILE A 147 3.17 7.79 -0.02
N PHE A 148 2.86 6.55 0.35
CA PHE A 148 2.99 5.35 -0.46
C PHE A 148 1.61 4.72 -0.61
N ILE A 149 1.04 4.72 -1.84
CA ILE A 149 -0.31 4.21 -2.11
C ILE A 149 -0.20 2.83 -2.75
N THR A 150 -0.84 1.87 -2.12
CA THR A 150 -0.78 0.47 -2.49
C THR A 150 -2.14 -0.24 -2.30
N HIS A 151 -2.12 -1.56 -2.20
CA HIS A 151 -3.26 -2.45 -2.06
C HIS A 151 -3.29 -3.08 -0.67
N ASP A 152 -4.47 -3.49 -0.26
CA ASP A 152 -4.71 -4.15 1.03
C ASP A 152 -3.86 -5.41 1.23
N MET A 153 -3.69 -6.21 0.19
CA MET A 153 -2.90 -7.44 0.27
C MET A 153 -1.44 -7.16 0.63
N LEU A 154 -0.78 -6.21 -0.06
CA LEU A 154 0.61 -5.86 0.26
C LEU A 154 0.73 -5.32 1.69
N ILE A 155 -0.23 -4.48 2.13
CA ILE A 155 -0.23 -3.96 3.51
C ILE A 155 -0.39 -5.09 4.52
N ALA A 156 -1.33 -6.02 4.30
CA ALA A 156 -1.58 -7.13 5.22
C ALA A 156 -0.36 -8.05 5.36
N PHE A 157 0.26 -8.43 4.25
CA PHE A 157 1.48 -9.24 4.26
C PHE A 157 2.65 -8.51 4.93
N TYR A 158 2.87 -7.25 4.56
CA TYR A 158 3.96 -6.47 5.12
C TYR A 158 3.77 -6.19 6.61
N HIS A 159 2.56 -5.80 7.04
CA HIS A 159 2.27 -5.56 8.46
C HIS A 159 2.46 -6.82 9.31
N PHE A 160 2.04 -7.98 8.78
CA PHE A 160 2.33 -9.25 9.44
C PHE A 160 3.84 -9.55 9.51
N SER A 161 4.61 -9.21 8.47
CA SER A 161 6.06 -9.41 8.46
C SER A 161 6.80 -8.58 9.51
N ILE A 162 6.30 -7.38 9.82
CA ILE A 162 6.91 -6.45 10.79
C ILE A 162 6.65 -6.90 12.24
N ASN A 163 5.38 -7.09 12.60
CA ASN A 163 4.96 -7.20 14.00
C ASN A 163 3.91 -8.28 14.26
N LYS A 164 3.66 -9.15 13.27
CA LYS A 164 2.64 -10.22 13.35
C LYS A 164 1.20 -9.72 13.46
N THR A 165 0.92 -8.49 13.04
CA THR A 165 -0.46 -8.00 12.95
C THR A 165 -1.27 -8.85 11.97
N VAL A 166 -2.39 -9.38 12.43
CA VAL A 166 -3.31 -10.21 11.65
C VAL A 166 -4.56 -9.41 11.30
N TYR A 167 -4.91 -9.43 10.02
CA TYR A 167 -6.20 -8.94 9.55
C TYR A 167 -7.18 -10.09 9.36
N THR A 168 -8.45 -9.86 9.67
CA THR A 168 -9.57 -10.81 9.46
C THR A 168 -10.57 -10.24 8.48
N LYS A 169 -11.55 -11.04 8.05
CA LYS A 169 -12.62 -10.54 7.17
C LYS A 169 -13.43 -9.39 7.81
N GLU A 170 -13.62 -9.45 9.13
CA GLU A 170 -14.37 -8.45 9.90
C GLU A 170 -13.53 -7.18 10.16
N ASN A 171 -12.22 -7.31 10.14
CA ASN A 171 -11.29 -6.22 10.40
C ASN A 171 -10.19 -6.20 9.33
N TRP A 172 -10.61 -6.07 8.06
CA TRP A 172 -9.68 -5.97 6.94
C TRP A 172 -9.08 -4.56 6.84
N VAL A 173 -7.99 -4.44 6.10
CA VAL A 173 -7.34 -3.14 5.84
C VAL A 173 -8.34 -2.19 5.19
N ASN A 174 -8.77 -1.15 5.91
CA ASN A 174 -9.73 -0.19 5.39
C ASN A 174 -9.13 0.67 4.26
N TYR A 175 -9.98 1.22 3.41
CA TYR A 175 -9.56 2.22 2.41
C TYR A 175 -8.90 3.42 3.10
N LEU A 176 -7.86 3.99 2.47
CA LEU A 176 -7.06 5.11 2.98
C LEU A 176 -6.45 4.89 4.37
N SER A 177 -6.40 3.64 4.85
CA SER A 177 -5.69 3.25 6.07
C SER A 177 -4.47 2.38 5.76
N GLY A 178 -3.60 2.19 6.75
CA GLY A 178 -2.39 1.39 6.58
C GLY A 178 -1.42 1.58 7.73
N ILE A 179 -0.14 1.77 7.40
CA ILE A 179 0.96 1.79 8.37
C ILE A 179 1.62 3.17 8.34
N THR A 180 1.84 3.75 9.52
CA THR A 180 2.59 4.99 9.70
C THR A 180 3.97 4.69 10.27
N PHE A 181 4.99 5.26 9.67
CA PHE A 181 6.36 5.21 10.18
C PHE A 181 6.81 6.62 10.56
N LYS A 182 7.39 6.76 11.73
CA LYS A 182 8.11 7.98 12.15
C LYS A 182 9.56 7.64 12.41
N ASN A 183 10.45 8.34 11.74
CA ASN A 183 11.90 8.14 11.83
C ASN A 183 12.32 6.68 11.58
N GLY A 184 11.63 5.99 10.66
CA GLY A 184 11.88 4.60 10.31
C GLY A 184 11.27 3.57 11.28
N VAL A 185 10.54 4.01 12.31
CA VAL A 185 9.88 3.12 13.28
C VAL A 185 8.37 3.10 13.00
N ASN A 186 7.79 1.89 12.94
CA ASN A 186 6.35 1.72 12.84
C ASN A 186 5.66 2.25 14.10
N GLU A 187 4.74 3.21 13.96
CA GLU A 187 3.85 3.62 15.04
C GLU A 187 2.71 2.63 15.16
N ARG A 188 2.49 2.14 16.37
CA ARG A 188 1.37 1.25 16.71
C ARG A 188 0.07 2.00 16.85
#